data_a47bf67abcf39529c6580255d6075bc3
#
_entry.id   a47bf67abcf39529c6580255d6075bc3
#
_cell.length_a   1.000
_cell.length_b   1.000
_cell.length_c   1.000
_cell.angle_alpha   90.00
_cell.angle_beta   90.00
_cell.angle_gamma   90.00
#
_symmetry.space_group_name_H-M   'P 1'
#
loop_
_entity.id
_entity.type
_entity.pdbx_description
1 polymer ?
#
loop_
_entity_poly.entity_id
_entity_poly.type
_entity_poly.pdbx_seq_one_letter_code
_entity_poly.pdbx_strand_id
1 'polypeptide(L)'
;MFNNKMPKASSGTYAKKCSDVWKTNNYKLFKYVDGNRPIRTAHLKNITRSIAEKQIAVPIVVDEDYYIYDGQNRYEACKMLNKPVYFIKIPGLNLEDVQRLNANTKTWQTADFMDSYCELGKHDYIKYREFFKKYKLGHSECMIILSGWGKGDKGYSQVFKDGEFKIKDFPKAVDIAE
;
A
#
# COMPACT_ATOMS: atom_id res chain seq x y z
N MET A 1 -20.75 -4.61 -13.77
CA MET A 1 -21.12 -5.44 -12.60
C MET A 1 -20.11 -6.58 -12.50
N PHE A 2 -19.12 -6.47 -11.63
CA PHE A 2 -18.18 -7.56 -11.39
C PHE A 2 -18.86 -8.58 -10.48
N ASN A 3 -19.07 -9.77 -11.02
CA ASN A 3 -19.69 -10.91 -10.31
C ASN A 3 -18.61 -11.53 -9.40
N ASN A 4 -18.46 -10.99 -8.20
CA ASN A 4 -17.48 -11.42 -7.20
C ASN A 4 -17.99 -12.68 -6.47
N LYS A 5 -18.20 -13.77 -7.23
CA LYS A 5 -18.39 -15.08 -6.63
C LYS A 5 -17.02 -15.60 -6.21
N MET A 6 -16.76 -15.56 -4.91
CA MET A 6 -15.69 -16.37 -4.34
C MET A 6 -15.84 -17.83 -4.81
N PRO A 7 -14.75 -18.50 -5.23
CA PRO A 7 -14.82 -19.91 -5.55
C PRO A 7 -15.32 -20.67 -4.32
N LYS A 8 -16.37 -21.47 -4.50
CA LYS A 8 -16.82 -22.40 -3.45
C LYS A 8 -15.68 -23.35 -3.16
N ALA A 9 -15.20 -23.36 -1.92
CA ALA A 9 -14.21 -24.34 -1.47
C ALA A 9 -14.75 -25.74 -1.74
N SER A 10 -13.95 -26.56 -2.43
CA SER A 10 -14.20 -27.99 -2.60
C SER A 10 -14.26 -28.64 -1.22
N SER A 11 -15.22 -29.56 -1.03
CA SER A 11 -15.45 -30.31 0.20
C SER A 11 -14.15 -31.01 0.66
N GLY A 12 -13.50 -30.44 1.70
CA GLY A 12 -12.34 -31.10 2.32
C GLY A 12 -11.36 -30.20 3.05
N THR A 13 -11.28 -28.90 2.75
CA THR A 13 -10.33 -27.99 3.41
C THR A 13 -11.08 -26.87 4.12
N TYR A 14 -11.52 -27.13 5.34
CA TYR A 14 -12.09 -26.08 6.19
C TYR A 14 -10.97 -25.23 6.77
N ALA A 15 -10.99 -23.90 6.51
CA ALA A 15 -10.15 -22.97 7.26
C ALA A 15 -10.51 -23.08 8.76
N LYS A 16 -9.51 -23.36 9.59
CA LYS A 16 -9.68 -23.40 11.05
C LYS A 16 -9.39 -22.00 11.61
N LYS A 17 -10.31 -21.46 12.41
CA LYS A 17 -10.09 -20.23 13.14
C LYS A 17 -8.87 -20.42 14.08
N CYS A 18 -7.84 -19.59 13.91
CA CYS A 18 -6.62 -19.64 14.73
C CYS A 18 -6.46 -18.43 15.65
N SER A 19 -7.11 -17.30 15.35
CA SER A 19 -7.03 -16.09 16.16
C SER A 19 -8.27 -15.21 15.95
N ASP A 20 -8.49 -14.29 16.89
CA ASP A 20 -9.50 -13.24 16.81
C ASP A 20 -8.86 -11.92 16.40
N VAL A 21 -9.56 -11.15 15.57
CA VAL A 21 -9.24 -9.75 15.30
C VAL A 21 -10.01 -8.89 16.28
N TRP A 22 -9.28 -8.16 17.10
CA TRP A 22 -9.82 -7.24 18.10
C TRP A 22 -9.87 -5.80 17.55
N LYS A 23 -10.73 -4.98 18.15
CA LYS A 23 -10.86 -3.57 17.80
C LYS A 23 -10.97 -2.73 19.06
N THR A 24 -10.22 -1.61 19.14
CA THR A 24 -10.26 -0.68 20.29
C THR A 24 -9.92 0.76 19.91
N ASN A 25 -10.46 1.71 20.67
CA ASN A 25 -10.02 3.11 20.68
C ASN A 25 -9.17 3.43 21.91
N ASN A 26 -8.88 2.45 22.77
CA ASN A 26 -8.01 2.64 23.92
C ASN A 26 -6.54 2.51 23.52
N TYR A 27 -5.96 3.59 23.04
CA TYR A 27 -4.56 3.64 22.57
C TYR A 27 -3.56 3.40 23.71
N LYS A 28 -3.93 3.63 24.98
CA LYS A 28 -3.06 3.45 26.15
C LYS A 28 -2.70 1.98 26.42
N LEU A 29 -3.42 1.04 25.80
CA LEU A 29 -3.10 -0.38 25.91
C LEU A 29 -1.76 -0.72 25.28
N PHE A 30 -1.39 -0.04 24.20
CA PHE A 30 -0.28 -0.43 23.34
C PHE A 30 1.05 0.17 23.77
N LYS A 31 2.11 -0.62 23.61
CA LYS A 31 3.49 -0.27 23.93
C LYS A 31 4.38 -0.52 22.71
N TYR A 32 5.52 0.14 22.64
CA TYR A 32 6.50 -0.10 21.59
C TYR A 32 7.55 -1.10 22.05
N VAL A 33 7.97 -1.96 21.12
CA VAL A 33 9.11 -2.86 21.34
C VAL A 33 10.40 -2.05 21.16
N ASP A 34 11.30 -2.12 22.14
CA ASP A 34 12.62 -1.53 22.01
C ASP A 34 13.40 -2.20 20.88
N GLY A 35 14.11 -1.41 20.08
CA GLY A 35 14.84 -1.91 18.90
C GLY A 35 13.99 -2.10 17.63
N ASN A 36 12.69 -1.83 17.66
CA ASN A 36 11.89 -1.77 16.44
C ASN A 36 12.27 -0.56 15.58
N ARG A 37 11.93 -0.61 14.29
CA ARG A 37 12.28 0.45 13.33
C ARG A 37 11.69 1.81 13.75
N PRO A 38 12.45 2.93 13.64
CA PRO A 38 11.90 4.24 13.95
C PRO A 38 10.77 4.60 12.99
N ILE A 39 9.76 5.29 13.51
CA ILE A 39 8.65 5.82 12.74
C ILE A 39 9.17 6.96 11.85
N ARG A 40 9.06 6.79 10.53
CA ARG A 40 9.48 7.80 9.57
C ARG A 40 8.30 8.72 9.24
N THR A 41 8.45 10.01 9.46
CA THR A 41 7.39 11.03 9.30
C THR A 41 6.74 10.99 7.90
N ALA A 42 7.54 10.87 6.84
CA ALA A 42 7.02 10.81 5.47
C ALA A 42 6.12 9.59 5.23
N HIS A 43 6.52 8.42 5.75
CA HIS A 43 5.74 7.19 5.63
C HIS A 43 4.46 7.26 6.47
N LEU A 44 4.56 7.76 7.71
CA LEU A 44 3.40 7.97 8.57
C LEU A 44 2.37 8.90 7.92
N LYS A 45 2.81 10.03 7.31
CA LYS A 45 1.93 10.95 6.61
C LYS A 45 1.14 10.28 5.49
N ASN A 46 1.78 9.41 4.69
CA ASN A 46 1.10 8.68 3.62
C ASN A 46 0.08 7.68 4.15
N ILE A 47 0.42 6.93 5.21
CA ILE A 47 -0.51 5.98 5.84
C ILE A 47 -1.69 6.73 6.48
N THR A 48 -1.43 7.86 7.16
CA THR A 48 -2.49 8.68 7.76
C THR A 48 -3.48 9.16 6.71
N ARG A 49 -3.00 9.65 5.56
CA ARG A 49 -3.87 10.05 4.44
C ARG A 49 -4.71 8.89 3.93
N SER A 50 -4.09 7.75 3.67
CA SER A 50 -4.79 6.55 3.19
C SER A 50 -5.88 6.07 4.16
N ILE A 51 -5.60 6.06 5.48
CA ILE A 51 -6.58 5.68 6.50
C ILE A 51 -7.68 6.74 6.65
N ALA A 52 -7.36 8.02 6.43
CA ALA A 52 -8.36 9.10 6.44
C ALA A 52 -9.37 8.91 5.31
N GLU A 53 -8.90 8.62 4.11
CA GLU A 53 -9.73 8.37 2.94
C GLU A 53 -10.56 7.08 3.09
N LYS A 54 -9.93 5.97 3.42
CA LYS A 54 -10.61 4.69 3.64
C LYS A 54 -9.84 3.81 4.62
N GLN A 55 -10.40 3.59 5.79
CA GLN A 55 -9.82 2.65 6.74
C GLN A 55 -10.16 1.22 6.35
N ILE A 56 -9.14 0.44 6.00
CA ILE A 56 -9.23 -1.01 5.86
C ILE A 56 -8.87 -1.63 7.20
N ALA A 57 -9.64 -2.64 7.64
CA ALA A 57 -9.46 -3.32 8.92
C ALA A 57 -8.24 -4.27 8.90
N VAL A 58 -7.06 -3.74 8.55
CA VAL A 58 -5.79 -4.48 8.61
C VAL A 58 -5.27 -4.42 10.05
N PRO A 59 -5.17 -5.55 10.75
CA PRO A 59 -4.75 -5.56 12.13
C PRO A 59 -3.25 -5.26 12.28
N ILE A 60 -2.88 -4.64 13.39
CA ILE A 60 -1.51 -4.62 13.90
C ILE A 60 -1.24 -5.94 14.65
N VAL A 61 0.02 -6.32 14.77
CA VAL A 61 0.44 -7.52 15.50
C VAL A 61 1.02 -7.13 16.83
N VAL A 62 0.47 -7.71 17.91
CA VAL A 62 0.92 -7.49 19.27
C VAL A 62 1.12 -8.82 20.00
N ASP A 63 1.95 -8.82 21.05
CA ASP A 63 2.07 -9.93 21.99
C ASP A 63 0.97 -9.93 23.07
N GLU A 64 1.08 -10.80 24.06
CA GLU A 64 0.18 -10.89 25.22
C GLU A 64 0.14 -9.63 26.08
N ASP A 65 1.23 -8.83 26.10
CA ASP A 65 1.39 -7.61 26.88
C ASP A 65 1.13 -6.32 26.08
N TYR A 66 0.61 -6.46 24.85
CA TYR A 66 0.29 -5.39 23.91
C TYR A 66 1.50 -4.62 23.36
N TYR A 67 2.69 -5.21 23.33
CA TYR A 67 3.81 -4.64 22.59
C TYR A 67 3.58 -4.80 21.09
N ILE A 68 3.76 -3.69 20.33
CA ILE A 68 3.53 -3.67 18.89
C ILE A 68 4.76 -4.22 18.15
N TYR A 69 4.60 -5.38 17.53
CA TYR A 69 5.63 -6.02 16.69
C TYR A 69 5.53 -5.63 15.23
N ASP A 70 4.31 -5.50 14.67
CA ASP A 70 4.07 -4.95 13.34
C ASP A 70 2.92 -3.95 13.34
N GLY A 71 3.02 -2.95 12.45
CA GLY A 71 1.96 -1.98 12.21
C GLY A 71 2.03 -0.72 13.07
N GLN A 72 3.17 -0.38 13.69
CA GLN A 72 3.32 0.83 14.51
C GLN A 72 2.93 2.13 13.76
N ASN A 73 3.20 2.23 12.44
CA ASN A 73 2.73 3.38 11.64
C ASN A 73 1.20 3.39 11.49
N ARG A 74 0.55 2.22 11.38
CA ARG A 74 -0.92 2.11 11.35
C ARG A 74 -1.53 2.52 12.70
N TYR A 75 -0.91 2.08 13.79
CA TYR A 75 -1.32 2.46 15.13
C TYR A 75 -1.26 3.97 15.33
N GLU A 76 -0.12 4.62 15.03
CA GLU A 76 0.01 6.07 15.16
C GLU A 76 -0.97 6.83 14.25
N ALA A 77 -1.15 6.40 13.01
CA ALA A 77 -2.11 7.01 12.11
C ALA A 77 -3.56 6.90 12.63
N CYS A 78 -3.96 5.74 13.17
CA CYS A 78 -5.27 5.58 13.79
C CYS A 78 -5.44 6.49 15.02
N LYS A 79 -4.42 6.59 15.86
CA LYS A 79 -4.40 7.46 17.03
C LYS A 79 -4.53 8.94 16.65
N MET A 80 -3.78 9.42 15.65
CA MET A 80 -3.87 10.79 15.11
C MET A 80 -5.24 11.12 14.55
N LEU A 81 -5.90 10.14 13.93
CA LEU A 81 -7.23 10.30 13.31
C LEU A 81 -8.39 9.96 14.25
N ASN A 82 -8.11 9.60 15.49
CA ASN A 82 -9.12 9.12 16.46
C ASN A 82 -9.97 7.95 15.91
N LYS A 83 -9.34 7.05 15.10
CA LYS A 83 -9.99 5.89 14.51
C LYS A 83 -9.63 4.61 15.27
N PRO A 84 -10.49 3.59 15.30
CA PRO A 84 -10.20 2.34 16.00
C PRO A 84 -8.96 1.65 15.45
N VAL A 85 -8.18 1.05 16.35
CA VAL A 85 -7.06 0.15 16.00
C VAL A 85 -7.60 -1.27 15.95
N TYR A 86 -7.33 -1.98 14.85
CA TYR A 86 -7.55 -3.41 14.74
C TYR A 86 -6.25 -4.12 15.09
N PHE A 87 -6.31 -5.21 15.87
CA PHE A 87 -5.13 -5.94 16.27
C PHE A 87 -5.38 -7.43 16.43
N ILE A 88 -4.32 -8.22 16.30
CA ILE A 88 -4.28 -9.63 16.65
C ILE A 88 -3.22 -9.85 17.74
N LYS A 89 -3.51 -10.77 18.66
CA LYS A 89 -2.56 -11.18 19.69
C LYS A 89 -1.85 -12.47 19.28
N ILE A 90 -0.54 -12.45 19.29
CA ILE A 90 0.32 -13.61 19.05
C ILE A 90 1.26 -13.74 20.23
N PRO A 91 1.03 -14.69 21.16
CA PRO A 91 1.90 -14.87 22.31
C PRO A 91 3.31 -15.32 21.92
N GLY A 92 4.30 -14.92 22.73
CA GLY A 92 5.68 -15.37 22.61
C GLY A 92 6.46 -14.75 21.46
N LEU A 93 5.98 -13.63 20.86
CA LEU A 93 6.73 -12.89 19.84
C LEU A 93 8.01 -12.26 20.43
N ASN A 94 9.05 -12.20 19.60
CA ASN A 94 10.32 -11.56 19.93
C ASN A 94 10.79 -10.66 18.77
N LEU A 95 11.88 -9.91 18.97
CA LEU A 95 12.40 -8.97 17.98
C LEU A 95 12.87 -9.66 16.68
N GLU A 96 13.36 -10.89 16.76
CA GLU A 96 13.77 -11.65 15.57
C GLU A 96 12.58 -11.97 14.68
N ASP A 97 11.41 -12.23 15.28
CA ASP A 97 10.17 -12.46 14.52
C ASP A 97 9.75 -11.21 13.74
N VAL A 98 9.93 -10.01 14.33
CA VAL A 98 9.73 -8.73 13.61
C VAL A 98 10.65 -8.62 12.41
N GLN A 99 11.93 -8.97 12.59
CA GLN A 99 12.91 -8.93 11.51
C GLN A 99 12.53 -9.90 10.40
N ARG A 100 12.11 -11.12 10.72
CA ARG A 100 11.64 -12.14 9.75
C ARG A 100 10.39 -11.68 9.01
N LEU A 101 9.38 -11.13 9.70
CA LEU A 101 8.15 -10.59 9.10
C LEU A 101 8.44 -9.46 8.10
N ASN A 102 9.45 -8.64 8.39
CA ASN A 102 9.79 -7.47 7.59
C ASN A 102 10.84 -7.73 6.49
N ALA A 103 11.68 -8.75 6.63
CA ALA A 103 12.79 -9.04 5.72
C ALA A 103 12.32 -9.36 4.29
N ASN A 104 11.15 -9.96 4.15
CA ASN A 104 10.61 -10.42 2.87
C ASN A 104 9.47 -9.55 2.32
N THR A 105 9.18 -8.40 2.94
CA THR A 105 8.12 -7.49 2.47
C THR A 105 8.62 -6.66 1.29
N LYS A 106 8.24 -7.05 0.07
CA LYS A 106 8.54 -6.28 -1.13
C LYS A 106 7.56 -5.11 -1.24
N THR A 107 8.09 -3.89 -1.22
CA THR A 107 7.30 -2.69 -1.51
C THR A 107 6.94 -2.66 -3.00
N TRP A 108 5.70 -2.33 -3.32
CA TRP A 108 5.26 -2.15 -4.71
C TRP A 108 6.14 -1.15 -5.43
N GLN A 109 6.65 -1.57 -6.57
CA GLN A 109 7.41 -0.75 -7.49
C GLN A 109 6.47 -0.07 -8.50
N THR A 110 6.98 0.90 -9.25
CA THR A 110 6.18 1.60 -10.28
C THR A 110 5.58 0.64 -11.30
N ALA A 111 6.31 -0.42 -11.66
CA ALA A 111 5.82 -1.46 -12.56
C ALA A 111 4.61 -2.21 -11.99
N ASP A 112 4.61 -2.52 -10.70
CA ASP A 112 3.48 -3.23 -10.05
C ASP A 112 2.20 -2.37 -10.09
N PHE A 113 2.32 -1.06 -9.86
CA PHE A 113 1.19 -0.12 -10.01
C PHE A 113 0.70 -0.02 -11.46
N MET A 114 1.64 0.06 -12.43
CA MET A 114 1.31 0.09 -13.86
C MET A 114 0.49 -1.14 -14.24
N ASP A 115 0.98 -2.33 -13.93
CA ASP A 115 0.32 -3.58 -14.29
C ASP A 115 -1.05 -3.71 -13.61
N SER A 116 -1.15 -3.39 -12.32
CA SER A 116 -2.41 -3.39 -11.59
C SER A 116 -3.46 -2.47 -12.23
N TYR A 117 -3.10 -1.23 -12.60
CA TYR A 117 -4.04 -0.32 -13.23
C TYR A 117 -4.37 -0.69 -14.69
N CYS A 118 -3.47 -1.38 -15.38
CA CYS A 118 -3.77 -1.99 -16.68
C CYS A 118 -4.81 -3.10 -16.55
N GLU A 119 -4.70 -3.98 -15.55
CA GLU A 119 -5.68 -5.03 -15.25
C GLU A 119 -7.06 -4.45 -14.88
N LEU A 120 -7.08 -3.29 -14.21
CA LEU A 120 -8.30 -2.53 -13.93
C LEU A 120 -8.87 -1.80 -15.16
N GLY A 121 -8.28 -1.95 -16.34
CA GLY A 121 -8.74 -1.36 -17.58
C GLY A 121 -8.55 0.16 -17.69
N LYS A 122 -7.65 0.75 -16.90
CA LYS A 122 -7.37 2.19 -17.00
C LYS A 122 -6.63 2.51 -18.29
N HIS A 123 -7.32 3.17 -19.22
CA HIS A 123 -6.84 3.43 -20.58
C HIS A 123 -5.49 4.18 -20.64
N ASP A 124 -5.30 5.21 -19.80
CA ASP A 124 -4.04 5.95 -19.77
C ASP A 124 -2.85 5.08 -19.34
N TYR A 125 -3.07 4.09 -18.42
CA TYR A 125 -2.02 3.15 -18.00
C TYR A 125 -1.73 2.08 -19.07
N ILE A 126 -2.74 1.66 -19.82
CA ILE A 126 -2.54 0.74 -20.97
C ILE A 126 -1.66 1.41 -22.01
N LYS A 127 -1.99 2.64 -22.42
CA LYS A 127 -1.16 3.44 -23.35
C LYS A 127 0.23 3.75 -22.79
N TYR A 128 0.32 4.04 -21.48
CA TYR A 128 1.60 4.23 -20.80
C TYR A 128 2.47 2.97 -20.91
N ARG A 129 1.91 1.79 -20.65
CA ARG A 129 2.63 0.51 -20.73
C ARG A 129 3.12 0.21 -22.15
N GLU A 130 2.31 0.52 -23.17
CA GLU A 130 2.70 0.39 -24.58
C GLU A 130 3.87 1.32 -24.91
N PHE A 131 3.79 2.59 -24.51
CA PHE A 131 4.84 3.59 -24.69
C PHE A 131 6.13 3.17 -23.98
N PHE A 132 6.06 2.78 -22.72
CA PHE A 132 7.19 2.30 -21.93
C PHE A 132 7.91 1.11 -22.60
N LYS A 133 7.14 0.12 -23.09
CA LYS A 133 7.71 -1.04 -23.77
C LYS A 133 8.34 -0.71 -25.14
N LYS A 134 7.73 0.20 -25.88
CA LYS A 134 8.20 0.59 -27.22
C LYS A 134 9.52 1.37 -27.16
N TYR A 135 9.56 2.40 -26.31
CA TYR A 135 10.69 3.33 -26.29
C TYR A 135 11.80 2.98 -25.29
N LYS A 136 11.56 2.00 -24.41
CA LYS A 136 12.53 1.51 -23.39
C LYS A 136 13.13 2.61 -22.51
N LEU A 137 12.37 3.66 -22.27
CA LEU A 137 12.71 4.75 -21.35
C LEU A 137 12.45 4.34 -19.90
N GLY A 138 13.04 5.06 -18.94
CA GLY A 138 12.72 4.87 -17.53
C GLY A 138 11.31 5.32 -17.17
N HIS A 139 10.75 4.79 -16.09
CA HIS A 139 9.41 5.19 -15.63
C HIS A 139 9.26 6.69 -15.39
N SER A 140 10.30 7.35 -14.82
CA SER A 140 10.27 8.78 -14.57
C SER A 140 10.19 9.59 -15.86
N GLU A 141 10.96 9.21 -16.86
CA GLU A 141 10.97 9.84 -18.18
C GLU A 141 9.63 9.68 -18.89
N CYS A 142 9.09 8.46 -18.91
CA CYS A 142 7.77 8.21 -19.48
C CYS A 142 6.67 9.03 -18.80
N MET A 143 6.68 9.15 -17.45
CA MET A 143 5.70 9.95 -16.72
C MET A 143 5.78 11.43 -17.12
N ILE A 144 6.99 11.98 -17.21
CA ILE A 144 7.20 13.38 -17.57
C ILE A 144 6.73 13.64 -19.02
N ILE A 145 7.17 12.84 -19.97
CA ILE A 145 6.86 13.00 -21.39
C ILE A 145 5.34 12.89 -21.61
N LEU A 146 4.71 11.84 -21.09
CA LEU A 146 3.29 11.59 -21.31
C LEU A 146 2.38 12.56 -20.55
N SER A 147 2.79 13.09 -19.38
CA SER A 147 2.01 14.09 -18.65
C SER A 147 2.19 15.51 -19.18
N GLY A 148 3.11 15.74 -20.12
CA GLY A 148 3.32 17.03 -20.76
C GLY A 148 4.02 18.07 -19.88
N TRP A 149 5.00 17.67 -19.08
CA TRP A 149 5.93 18.55 -18.32
C TRP A 149 5.29 19.46 -17.24
N GLY A 150 4.03 19.28 -16.88
CA GLY A 150 3.39 20.05 -15.81
C GLY A 150 3.58 19.38 -14.44
N LYS A 151 4.31 19.99 -13.49
CA LYS A 151 4.28 19.57 -12.08
C LYS A 151 2.96 20.02 -11.48
N GLY A 152 2.04 19.07 -11.19
CA GLY A 152 0.98 19.33 -10.23
C GLY A 152 1.55 19.34 -8.79
N ASP A 153 0.77 19.78 -7.83
CA ASP A 153 1.14 19.84 -6.40
C ASP A 153 1.56 18.48 -5.83
N LYS A 154 1.05 17.40 -6.39
CA LYS A 154 1.50 16.02 -6.15
C LYS A 154 2.54 15.67 -7.22
N GLY A 155 3.73 15.28 -6.86
CA GLY A 155 4.75 14.82 -7.83
C GLY A 155 4.24 13.65 -8.71
N TYR A 156 4.71 13.53 -9.96
CA TYR A 156 4.27 12.51 -10.94
C TYR A 156 4.21 11.09 -10.41
N SER A 157 5.21 10.70 -9.62
CA SER A 157 5.28 9.35 -9.04
C SER A 157 4.11 9.10 -8.08
N GLN A 158 3.66 10.11 -7.34
CA GLN A 158 2.54 9.95 -6.43
C GLN A 158 1.22 9.89 -7.19
N VAL A 159 1.00 10.80 -8.16
CA VAL A 159 -0.17 10.77 -9.05
C VAL A 159 -0.29 9.42 -9.77
N PHE A 160 0.84 8.87 -10.21
CA PHE A 160 0.87 7.56 -10.85
C PHE A 160 0.48 6.44 -9.88
N LYS A 161 1.01 6.44 -8.67
CA LYS A 161 0.69 5.44 -7.64
C LYS A 161 -0.75 5.54 -7.13
N ASP A 162 -1.31 6.74 -7.10
CA ASP A 162 -2.72 6.98 -6.71
C ASP A 162 -3.71 6.57 -7.82
N GLY A 163 -3.24 6.19 -9.00
CA GLY A 163 -4.09 5.81 -10.13
C GLY A 163 -4.75 6.99 -10.84
N GLU A 164 -4.24 8.20 -10.63
CA GLU A 164 -4.76 9.46 -11.16
C GLU A 164 -4.00 9.93 -12.41
N PHE A 165 -3.02 9.15 -12.88
CA PHE A 165 -2.18 9.52 -14.02
C PHE A 165 -3.00 9.70 -15.29
N LYS A 166 -2.73 10.80 -16.01
CA LYS A 166 -3.36 11.15 -17.29
C LYS A 166 -2.32 11.48 -18.34
N ILE A 167 -2.54 10.97 -19.54
CA ILE A 167 -1.78 11.34 -20.74
C ILE A 167 -2.36 12.65 -21.28
N LYS A 168 -1.51 13.65 -21.44
CA LYS A 168 -1.93 14.97 -21.92
C LYS A 168 -2.01 15.04 -23.45
N ASP A 169 -0.94 14.59 -24.10
CA ASP A 169 -0.79 14.63 -25.56
C ASP A 169 0.07 13.45 -26.01
N PHE A 170 -0.59 12.37 -26.45
CA PHE A 170 0.13 11.16 -26.84
C PHE A 170 0.91 11.31 -28.15
N PRO A 171 0.39 11.95 -29.23
CA PRO A 171 1.15 12.20 -30.44
C PRO A 171 2.45 12.97 -30.17
N LYS A 172 2.37 14.09 -29.42
CA LYS A 172 3.55 14.86 -29.04
C LYS A 172 4.54 14.07 -28.19
N ALA A 173 4.05 13.19 -27.33
CA ALA A 173 4.91 12.32 -26.53
C ALA A 173 5.69 11.33 -27.42
N VAL A 174 5.07 10.83 -28.48
CA VAL A 174 5.72 9.97 -29.48
C VAL A 174 6.80 10.74 -30.21
N ASP A 175 6.53 11.97 -30.70
CA ASP A 175 7.50 12.82 -31.40
C ASP A 175 8.74 13.15 -30.52
N ILE A 176 8.56 13.24 -29.19
CA ILE A 176 9.67 13.50 -28.26
C ILE A 176 10.52 12.24 -28.03
N ALA A 177 9.92 11.05 -28.13
CA ALA A 177 10.58 9.77 -27.83
C ALA A 177 11.28 9.16 -29.06
N GLU A 178 10.99 9.61 -30.28
CA GLU A 178 11.64 9.26 -31.56
C GLU A 178 12.89 10.09 -31.79
#